data_43c2528c2fbe8adc8e79ac01b0ed1820
#
_entry.id   43c2528c2fbe8adc8e79ac01b0ed1820
#
_cell.length_a   1.000
_cell.length_b   1.000
_cell.length_c   1.000
_cell.angle_alpha   90.00
_cell.angle_beta   90.00
_cell.angle_gamma   90.00
#
_symmetry.space_group_name_H-M   'P 1'
#
loop_
_entity.id
_entity.type
_entity.pdbx_description
1 polymer ?
#
loop_
_entity_poly.entity_id
_entity_poly.type
_entity_poly.pdbx_seq_one_letter_code
_entity_poly.pdbx_strand_id
1 'polypeptide(L)'
;AFNEMADRLDKQVAALQKVSEENELLIEQTKVAAVSEERQRLARDLHDAVSQQLFAISMMAATASKVAIQNPPRCAELVGRIAESASRAQSEMRALLMQLRPVTLEGQRLVDALSSLAGELQSRQVIHCELALTDVDLPKHIENQLYRIAQEALSNVLRHAQASKCKIELIISGDNNRVLFVVEDDGIGFQETDVPPTSMGLKSIKERTEILGGTVRWISI
;
A
#
# COMPACT_ATOMS: atom_id res chain seq x y z
N ALA A 1 -37.20 -4.42 48.29
CA ALA A 1 -35.92 -5.16 48.08
C ALA A 1 -35.78 -5.69 46.66
N PHE A 2 -36.74 -6.52 46.13
CA PHE A 2 -36.60 -7.12 44.79
C PHE A 2 -36.73 -6.05 43.68
N ASN A 3 -37.70 -5.16 43.75
CA ASN A 3 -37.88 -4.06 42.79
C ASN A 3 -36.73 -3.04 42.85
N GLU A 4 -36.17 -2.77 44.00
CA GLU A 4 -35.02 -1.87 44.12
C GLU A 4 -33.74 -2.47 43.51
N MET A 5 -33.61 -3.80 43.55
CA MET A 5 -32.49 -4.50 42.92
C MET A 5 -32.64 -4.51 41.37
N ALA A 6 -33.88 -4.70 40.88
CA ALA A 6 -34.17 -4.60 39.45
C ALA A 6 -33.89 -3.18 38.92
N ASP A 7 -34.36 -2.13 39.59
CA ASP A 7 -34.09 -0.73 39.24
C ASP A 7 -32.59 -0.38 39.24
N ARG A 8 -31.82 -0.97 40.16
CA ARG A 8 -30.33 -0.79 40.15
C ARG A 8 -29.67 -1.48 38.99
N LEU A 9 -30.10 -2.71 38.66
CA LEU A 9 -29.57 -3.44 37.50
C LEU A 9 -29.87 -2.71 36.19
N ASP A 10 -31.10 -2.21 36.00
CA ASP A 10 -31.47 -1.45 34.83
C ASP A 10 -30.64 -0.18 34.69
N LYS A 11 -30.40 0.56 35.76
CA LYS A 11 -29.52 1.73 35.73
C LYS A 11 -28.06 1.37 35.42
N GLN A 12 -27.56 0.24 35.93
CA GLN A 12 -26.20 -0.20 35.64
C GLN A 12 -26.06 -0.66 34.19
N VAL A 13 -27.04 -1.38 33.65
CA VAL A 13 -27.05 -1.79 32.21
C VAL A 13 -27.09 -0.57 31.33
N ALA A 14 -27.96 0.41 31.59
CA ALA A 14 -28.03 1.65 30.82
C ALA A 14 -26.72 2.45 30.87
N ALA A 15 -26.08 2.51 32.07
CA ALA A 15 -24.78 3.18 32.19
C ALA A 15 -23.66 2.45 31.43
N LEU A 16 -23.64 1.11 31.47
CA LEU A 16 -22.68 0.31 30.71
C LEU A 16 -22.87 0.44 29.20
N GLN A 17 -24.12 0.46 28.73
CA GLN A 17 -24.45 0.69 27.34
C GLN A 17 -23.95 2.05 26.87
N LYS A 18 -24.21 3.10 27.66
CA LYS A 18 -23.73 4.45 27.33
C LYS A 18 -22.20 4.53 27.27
N VAL A 19 -21.49 3.92 28.20
CA VAL A 19 -20.02 3.87 28.21
C VAL A 19 -19.50 3.06 27.02
N SER A 20 -20.19 1.98 26.63
CA SER A 20 -19.83 1.20 25.45
C SER A 20 -19.98 2.02 24.16
N GLU A 21 -21.09 2.76 24.00
CA GLU A 21 -21.32 3.63 22.85
C GLU A 21 -20.29 4.78 22.79
N GLU A 22 -20.00 5.41 23.94
CA GLU A 22 -18.96 6.43 24.01
C GLU A 22 -17.57 5.88 23.66
N ASN A 23 -17.24 4.68 24.12
CA ASN A 23 -15.98 4.01 23.76
C ASN A 23 -15.89 3.67 22.28
N GLU A 24 -16.96 3.17 21.68
CA GLU A 24 -16.99 2.89 20.24
C GLU A 24 -16.76 4.17 19.41
N LEU A 25 -17.40 5.28 19.81
CA LEU A 25 -17.21 6.58 19.17
C LEU A 25 -15.75 7.07 19.30
N LEU A 26 -15.18 6.96 20.50
CA LEU A 26 -13.79 7.35 20.74
C LEU A 26 -12.79 6.49 19.96
N ILE A 27 -13.03 5.19 19.86
CA ILE A 27 -12.21 4.28 19.06
C ILE A 27 -12.25 4.68 17.58
N GLU A 28 -13.44 5.00 17.06
CA GLU A 28 -13.59 5.43 15.67
C GLU A 28 -12.90 6.78 15.41
N GLN A 29 -13.08 7.75 16.30
CA GLN A 29 -12.38 9.05 16.21
C GLN A 29 -10.87 8.88 16.24
N THR A 30 -10.36 8.00 17.13
CA THR A 30 -8.92 7.72 17.23
C THR A 30 -8.37 7.07 15.96
N LYS A 31 -9.12 6.13 15.38
CA LYS A 31 -8.76 5.52 14.09
C LYS A 31 -8.70 6.54 12.97
N VAL A 32 -9.69 7.42 12.85
CA VAL A 32 -9.72 8.48 11.82
C VAL A 32 -8.55 9.43 12.02
N ALA A 33 -8.27 9.85 13.25
CA ALA A 33 -7.14 10.73 13.56
C ALA A 33 -5.80 10.06 13.19
N ALA A 34 -5.59 8.81 13.58
CA ALA A 34 -4.36 8.06 13.27
C ALA A 34 -4.16 7.89 11.76
N VAL A 35 -5.22 7.62 11.00
CA VAL A 35 -5.15 7.54 9.53
C VAL A 35 -4.80 8.89 8.92
N SER A 36 -5.35 9.98 9.44
CA SER A 36 -5.05 11.35 8.98
C SER A 36 -3.61 11.74 9.27
N GLU A 37 -3.12 11.45 10.47
CA GLU A 37 -1.73 11.71 10.86
C GLU A 37 -0.74 10.93 9.99
N GLU A 38 -1.00 9.65 9.76
CA GLU A 38 -0.17 8.81 8.89
C GLU A 38 -0.16 9.33 7.45
N ARG A 39 -1.31 9.77 6.92
CA ARG A 39 -1.36 10.42 5.60
C ARG A 39 -0.51 11.69 5.54
N GLN A 40 -0.58 12.52 6.57
CA GLN A 40 0.24 13.73 6.63
C GLN A 40 1.73 13.42 6.73
N ARG A 41 2.10 12.36 7.46
CA ARG A 41 3.47 11.87 7.54
C ARG A 41 3.95 11.42 6.16
N LEU A 42 3.19 10.54 5.50
CA LEU A 42 3.51 10.04 4.16
C LEU A 42 3.60 11.16 3.11
N ALA A 43 2.73 12.17 3.20
CA ALA A 43 2.79 13.33 2.30
C ALA A 43 4.06 14.16 2.50
N ARG A 44 4.53 14.31 3.73
CA ARG A 44 5.82 14.98 4.03
C ARG A 44 7.00 14.16 3.52
N ASP A 45 7.00 12.86 3.79
CA ASP A 45 8.04 11.94 3.33
C ASP A 45 8.13 11.95 1.79
N LEU A 46 6.98 11.99 1.10
CA LEU A 46 6.91 12.15 -0.34
C LEU A 46 7.53 13.46 -0.82
N HIS A 47 7.12 14.57 -0.20
CA HIS A 47 7.63 15.90 -0.56
C HIS A 47 9.15 15.96 -0.43
N ASP A 48 9.69 15.44 0.66
CA ASP A 48 11.13 15.49 0.95
C ASP A 48 11.92 14.58 -0.01
N ALA A 49 11.45 13.36 -0.27
CA ALA A 49 12.08 12.45 -1.21
C ALA A 49 12.10 13.03 -2.63
N VAL A 50 10.96 13.53 -3.11
CA VAL A 50 10.84 14.13 -4.45
C VAL A 50 11.71 15.39 -4.56
N SER A 51 11.72 16.25 -3.55
CA SER A 51 12.52 17.47 -3.55
C SER A 51 14.01 17.17 -3.61
N GLN A 52 14.50 16.18 -2.86
CA GLN A 52 15.90 15.75 -2.88
C GLN A 52 16.28 15.20 -4.27
N GLN A 53 15.43 14.38 -4.89
CA GLN A 53 15.70 13.82 -6.22
C GLN A 53 15.68 14.88 -7.30
N LEU A 54 14.72 15.81 -7.27
CA LEU A 54 14.67 16.93 -8.21
C LEU A 54 15.90 17.84 -8.08
N PHE A 55 16.38 18.09 -6.86
CA PHE A 55 17.60 18.83 -6.64
C PHE A 55 18.81 18.13 -7.25
N ALA A 56 18.97 16.83 -7.02
CA ALA A 56 20.06 16.05 -7.59
C ALA A 56 20.02 16.04 -9.14
N ILE A 57 18.84 15.87 -9.74
CA ILE A 57 18.64 15.95 -11.19
C ILE A 57 19.04 17.33 -11.71
N SER A 58 18.63 18.40 -11.05
CA SER A 58 18.94 19.78 -11.44
C SER A 58 20.45 20.05 -11.40
N MET A 59 21.16 19.55 -10.39
CA MET A 59 22.60 19.66 -10.27
C MET A 59 23.34 18.88 -11.37
N MET A 60 22.88 17.66 -11.67
CA MET A 60 23.43 16.85 -12.77
C MET A 60 23.20 17.54 -14.14
N ALA A 61 22.01 18.09 -14.36
CA ALA A 61 21.66 18.81 -15.58
C ALA A 61 22.53 20.07 -15.78
N ALA A 62 22.73 20.86 -14.71
CA ALA A 62 23.60 22.03 -14.71
C ALA A 62 25.06 21.65 -15.04
N THR A 63 25.53 20.52 -14.49
CA THR A 63 26.87 20.00 -14.78
C THR A 63 26.97 19.51 -16.22
N ALA A 64 25.99 18.75 -16.71
CA ALA A 64 25.95 18.27 -18.08
C ALA A 64 26.03 19.43 -19.08
N SER A 65 25.25 20.50 -18.84
CA SER A 65 25.27 21.71 -19.68
C SER A 65 26.66 22.37 -19.75
N LYS A 66 27.41 22.40 -18.62
CA LYS A 66 28.75 22.99 -18.60
C LYS A 66 29.79 22.16 -19.35
N VAL A 67 29.67 20.83 -19.34
CA VAL A 67 30.66 19.95 -19.95
C VAL A 67 30.28 19.51 -21.37
N ALA A 68 29.12 19.90 -21.87
CA ALA A 68 28.56 19.43 -23.13
C ALA A 68 29.52 19.62 -24.33
N ILE A 69 30.20 20.77 -24.42
CA ILE A 69 31.12 21.08 -25.53
C ILE A 69 32.52 20.53 -25.22
N GLN A 70 32.98 20.63 -23.97
CA GLN A 70 34.33 20.28 -23.59
C GLN A 70 34.56 18.77 -23.42
N ASN A 71 33.53 18.04 -22.99
CA ASN A 71 33.59 16.61 -22.74
C ASN A 71 32.25 15.92 -23.09
N PRO A 72 31.93 15.72 -24.39
CA PRO A 72 30.69 15.10 -24.81
C PRO A 72 30.42 13.70 -24.21
N PRO A 73 31.41 12.80 -24.05
CA PRO A 73 31.20 11.51 -23.40
C PRO A 73 30.69 11.66 -21.95
N ARG A 74 31.27 12.60 -21.18
CA ARG A 74 30.84 12.88 -19.81
C ARG A 74 29.45 13.49 -19.75
N CYS A 75 29.10 14.33 -20.72
CA CYS A 75 27.75 14.85 -20.85
C CYS A 75 26.74 13.71 -21.09
N ALA A 76 27.02 12.78 -22.00
CA ALA A 76 26.17 11.63 -22.28
C ALA A 76 25.96 10.75 -21.05
N GLU A 77 27.01 10.49 -20.27
CA GLU A 77 26.91 9.76 -18.99
C GLU A 77 25.98 10.47 -18.00
N LEU A 78 26.14 11.78 -17.83
CA LEU A 78 25.30 12.57 -16.92
C LEU A 78 23.83 12.57 -17.36
N VAL A 79 23.56 12.66 -18.67
CA VAL A 79 22.19 12.58 -19.21
C VAL A 79 21.57 11.21 -18.93
N GLY A 80 22.32 10.12 -19.08
CA GLY A 80 21.88 8.78 -18.71
C GLY A 80 21.49 8.70 -17.21
N ARG A 81 22.34 9.19 -16.33
CA ARG A 81 22.07 9.25 -14.87
C ARG A 81 20.88 10.12 -14.52
N ILE A 82 20.65 11.21 -15.23
CA ILE A 82 19.45 12.06 -15.08
C ILE A 82 18.20 11.25 -15.44
N ALA A 83 18.21 10.55 -16.56
CA ALA A 83 17.08 9.73 -17.00
C ALA A 83 16.74 8.62 -15.99
N GLU A 84 17.75 7.91 -15.50
CA GLU A 84 17.58 6.89 -14.45
C GLU A 84 17.02 7.48 -13.15
N SER A 85 17.58 8.61 -12.68
CA SER A 85 17.12 9.27 -11.46
C SER A 85 15.67 9.77 -11.60
N ALA A 86 15.31 10.32 -12.75
CA ALA A 86 13.96 10.77 -13.04
C ALA A 86 12.96 9.59 -13.06
N SER A 87 13.33 8.47 -13.68
CA SER A 87 12.51 7.26 -13.68
C SER A 87 12.28 6.70 -12.29
N ARG A 88 13.34 6.65 -11.47
CA ARG A 88 13.27 6.21 -10.08
C ARG A 88 12.38 7.13 -9.25
N ALA A 89 12.54 8.46 -9.36
CA ALA A 89 11.69 9.44 -8.69
C ALA A 89 10.20 9.26 -9.03
N GLN A 90 9.91 9.02 -10.29
CA GLN A 90 8.54 8.75 -10.73
C GLN A 90 7.95 7.47 -10.12
N SER A 91 8.74 6.39 -10.04
CA SER A 91 8.30 5.13 -9.45
C SER A 91 8.03 5.26 -7.96
N GLU A 92 8.93 5.93 -7.22
CA GLU A 92 8.76 6.21 -5.79
C GLU A 92 7.51 7.07 -5.52
N MET A 93 7.31 8.14 -6.30
CA MET A 93 6.13 9.00 -6.17
C MET A 93 4.83 8.22 -6.41
N ARG A 94 4.79 7.34 -7.41
CA ARG A 94 3.59 6.52 -7.70
C ARG A 94 3.30 5.54 -6.57
N ALA A 95 4.32 4.87 -6.05
CA ALA A 95 4.17 3.95 -4.93
C ALA A 95 3.59 4.65 -3.69
N LEU A 96 4.07 5.86 -3.39
CA LEU A 96 3.58 6.67 -2.27
C LEU A 96 2.14 7.16 -2.50
N LEU A 97 1.81 7.62 -3.72
CA LEU A 97 0.44 8.01 -4.07
C LEU A 97 -0.55 6.84 -3.94
N MET A 98 -0.11 5.62 -4.24
CA MET A 98 -0.91 4.41 -4.06
C MET A 98 -1.21 4.15 -2.57
N GLN A 99 -0.24 4.36 -1.68
CA GLN A 99 -0.42 4.23 -0.23
C GLN A 99 -1.32 5.33 0.37
N LEU A 100 -1.36 6.52 -0.24
CA LEU A 100 -2.19 7.64 0.22
C LEU A 100 -3.68 7.50 -0.14
N ARG A 101 -4.07 6.52 -0.96
CA ARG A 101 -5.48 6.29 -1.31
C ARG A 101 -6.33 5.94 -0.08
N PRO A 102 -7.64 6.28 -0.12
CA PRO A 102 -8.56 5.92 0.95
C PRO A 102 -8.47 4.46 1.35
N VAL A 103 -8.59 4.20 2.64
CA VAL A 103 -8.52 2.85 3.24
C VAL A 103 -9.78 2.05 2.95
N THR A 104 -10.89 2.76 2.77
CA THR A 104 -12.22 2.18 2.60
C THR A 104 -12.57 2.10 1.12
N LEU A 105 -13.15 0.98 0.73
CA LEU A 105 -13.64 0.77 -0.63
C LEU A 105 -14.88 1.64 -0.95
N GLU A 106 -15.35 2.48 0.00
CA GLU A 106 -16.46 3.46 -0.13
C GLU A 106 -17.67 2.89 -0.90
N GLY A 107 -18.02 1.63 -0.63
CA GLY A 107 -19.11 0.94 -1.29
C GLY A 107 -18.75 0.22 -2.60
N GLN A 108 -17.54 0.37 -3.09
CA GLN A 108 -17.05 -0.43 -4.22
C GLN A 108 -16.76 -1.88 -3.78
N ARG A 109 -16.82 -2.80 -4.74
CA ARG A 109 -16.42 -4.19 -4.54
C ARG A 109 -14.90 -4.30 -4.65
N LEU A 110 -14.32 -5.27 -3.95
CA LEU A 110 -12.87 -5.50 -3.98
C LEU A 110 -12.36 -5.70 -5.41
N VAL A 111 -13.09 -6.48 -6.23
CA VAL A 111 -12.71 -6.77 -7.63
C VAL A 111 -12.64 -5.50 -8.48
N ASP A 112 -13.60 -4.58 -8.33
CA ASP A 112 -13.62 -3.32 -9.07
C ASP A 112 -12.47 -2.40 -8.65
N ALA A 113 -12.20 -2.35 -7.35
CA ALA A 113 -11.11 -1.56 -6.81
C ALA A 113 -9.72 -2.09 -7.23
N LEU A 114 -9.52 -3.41 -7.23
CA LEU A 114 -8.29 -4.05 -7.73
C LEU A 114 -8.12 -3.81 -9.23
N SER A 115 -9.20 -3.90 -10.01
CA SER A 115 -9.20 -3.63 -11.44
C SER A 115 -8.83 -2.17 -11.74
N SER A 116 -9.37 -1.23 -10.96
CA SER A 116 -9.05 0.19 -11.08
C SER A 116 -7.58 0.45 -10.74
N LEU A 117 -7.05 -0.22 -9.70
CA LEU A 117 -5.67 -0.10 -9.27
C LEU A 117 -4.69 -0.61 -10.34
N ALA A 118 -4.97 -1.78 -10.92
CA ALA A 118 -4.19 -2.34 -12.03
C ALA A 118 -4.28 -1.49 -13.29
N GLY A 119 -5.48 -1.02 -13.63
CA GLY A 119 -5.72 -0.16 -14.80
C GLY A 119 -4.91 1.14 -14.77
N GLU A 120 -4.71 1.74 -13.58
CA GLU A 120 -3.83 2.92 -13.45
C GLU A 120 -2.37 2.60 -13.74
N LEU A 121 -1.88 1.45 -13.31
CA LEU A 121 -0.51 1.03 -13.58
C LEU A 121 -0.30 0.80 -15.06
N GLN A 122 -1.27 0.20 -15.75
CA GLN A 122 -1.24 -0.04 -17.19
C GLN A 122 -1.39 1.25 -18.01
N SER A 123 -2.34 2.12 -17.65
CA SER A 123 -2.62 3.35 -18.44
C SER A 123 -1.41 4.27 -18.56
N ARG A 124 -0.50 4.19 -17.60
CA ARG A 124 0.74 4.96 -17.55
C ARG A 124 1.96 4.22 -18.10
N GLN A 125 1.76 3.05 -18.73
CA GLN A 125 2.81 2.20 -19.31
C GLN A 125 3.94 1.86 -18.31
N VAL A 126 3.60 1.74 -17.02
CA VAL A 126 4.59 1.49 -15.96
C VAL A 126 4.87 0.02 -15.83
N ILE A 127 3.80 -0.76 -15.75
CA ILE A 127 3.84 -2.20 -15.56
C ILE A 127 2.60 -2.81 -16.21
N HIS A 128 2.74 -3.95 -16.84
CA HIS A 128 1.61 -4.71 -17.37
C HIS A 128 1.02 -5.55 -16.24
N CYS A 129 -0.25 -5.31 -15.89
CA CYS A 129 -0.93 -6.05 -14.82
C CYS A 129 -1.94 -7.04 -15.40
N GLU A 130 -1.75 -8.32 -15.13
CA GLU A 130 -2.71 -9.38 -15.41
C GLU A 130 -3.60 -9.60 -14.18
N LEU A 131 -4.90 -9.76 -14.40
CA LEU A 131 -5.88 -9.94 -13.34
C LEU A 131 -6.60 -11.28 -13.51
N ALA A 132 -6.60 -12.10 -12.45
CA ALA A 132 -7.38 -13.32 -12.34
C ALA A 132 -8.22 -13.23 -11.06
N LEU A 133 -9.31 -12.47 -11.12
CA LEU A 133 -10.13 -12.13 -9.96
C LEU A 133 -11.45 -12.90 -9.97
N THR A 134 -11.63 -13.77 -8.99
CA THR A 134 -12.93 -14.40 -8.73
C THR A 134 -13.78 -13.42 -7.94
N ASP A 135 -15.01 -13.22 -8.40
CA ASP A 135 -15.99 -12.40 -7.71
C ASP A 135 -16.52 -13.13 -6.47
N VAL A 136 -16.22 -12.56 -5.31
CA VAL A 136 -16.52 -13.15 -4.00
C VAL A 136 -17.23 -12.13 -3.15
N ASP A 137 -18.31 -12.56 -2.52
CA ASP A 137 -18.98 -11.77 -1.49
C ASP A 137 -18.24 -11.97 -0.15
N LEU A 138 -17.37 -11.02 0.18
CA LEU A 138 -16.59 -11.03 1.42
C LEU A 138 -17.11 -9.96 2.38
N PRO A 139 -17.01 -10.21 3.69
CA PRO A 139 -17.24 -9.16 4.69
C PRO A 139 -16.37 -7.93 4.40
N LYS A 140 -16.94 -6.73 4.55
CA LYS A 140 -16.26 -5.46 4.21
C LYS A 140 -14.91 -5.27 4.89
N HIS A 141 -14.76 -5.74 6.13
CA HIS A 141 -13.47 -5.67 6.81
C HIS A 141 -12.39 -6.52 6.14
N ILE A 142 -12.75 -7.69 5.57
CA ILE A 142 -11.83 -8.57 4.83
C ILE A 142 -11.46 -7.90 3.50
N GLU A 143 -12.44 -7.40 2.74
CA GLU A 143 -12.20 -6.69 1.49
C GLU A 143 -11.24 -5.52 1.69
N ASN A 144 -11.46 -4.71 2.73
CA ASN A 144 -10.59 -3.57 3.05
C ASN A 144 -9.15 -4.01 3.37
N GLN A 145 -8.97 -5.10 4.11
CA GLN A 145 -7.62 -5.59 4.42
C GLN A 145 -6.92 -6.17 3.19
N LEU A 146 -7.63 -6.94 2.35
CA LEU A 146 -7.08 -7.46 1.09
C LEU A 146 -6.70 -6.33 0.14
N TYR A 147 -7.51 -5.30 0.03
CA TYR A 147 -7.18 -4.12 -0.76
C TYR A 147 -5.91 -3.41 -0.27
N ARG A 148 -5.75 -3.30 1.06
CA ARG A 148 -4.53 -2.75 1.66
C ARG A 148 -3.30 -3.61 1.41
N ILE A 149 -3.45 -4.92 1.49
CA ILE A 149 -2.38 -5.86 1.14
C ILE A 149 -1.98 -5.67 -0.33
N ALA A 150 -2.96 -5.54 -1.25
CA ALA A 150 -2.71 -5.26 -2.65
C ALA A 150 -1.94 -3.96 -2.87
N GLN A 151 -2.39 -2.87 -2.23
CA GLN A 151 -1.72 -1.57 -2.32
C GLN A 151 -0.25 -1.64 -1.88
N GLU A 152 0.01 -2.30 -0.76
CA GLU A 152 1.36 -2.45 -0.22
C GLU A 152 2.23 -3.34 -1.11
N ALA A 153 1.69 -4.48 -1.58
CA ALA A 153 2.41 -5.40 -2.47
C ALA A 153 2.77 -4.70 -3.78
N LEU A 154 1.82 -4.03 -4.43
CA LEU A 154 2.08 -3.29 -5.68
C LEU A 154 3.02 -2.08 -5.47
N SER A 155 2.95 -1.42 -4.33
CA SER A 155 3.91 -0.39 -3.96
C SER A 155 5.34 -0.94 -3.87
N ASN A 156 5.50 -2.15 -3.30
CA ASN A 156 6.79 -2.83 -3.23
C ASN A 156 7.30 -3.22 -4.62
N VAL A 157 6.44 -3.74 -5.48
CA VAL A 157 6.77 -4.03 -6.89
C VAL A 157 7.30 -2.77 -7.58
N LEU A 158 6.58 -1.64 -7.48
CA LEU A 158 6.98 -0.38 -8.11
C LEU A 158 8.31 0.18 -7.60
N ARG A 159 8.60 0.02 -6.31
CA ARG A 159 9.81 0.57 -5.69
C ARG A 159 11.04 -0.31 -5.87
N HIS A 160 10.84 -1.63 -5.81
CA HIS A 160 11.94 -2.55 -5.55
C HIS A 160 12.13 -3.60 -6.65
N ALA A 161 11.06 -4.04 -7.32
CA ALA A 161 11.13 -5.19 -8.19
C ALA A 161 11.80 -4.91 -9.56
N GLN A 162 11.75 -3.69 -10.07
CA GLN A 162 12.12 -3.38 -11.46
C GLN A 162 11.37 -4.24 -12.47
N ALA A 163 10.17 -4.68 -12.12
CA ALA A 163 9.34 -5.57 -12.90
C ALA A 163 8.73 -4.88 -14.11
N SER A 164 8.51 -5.64 -15.17
CA SER A 164 7.77 -5.22 -16.36
C SER A 164 6.33 -5.72 -16.35
N LYS A 165 6.07 -6.81 -15.62
CA LYS A 165 4.76 -7.44 -15.47
C LYS A 165 4.47 -7.74 -14.02
N CYS A 166 3.18 -7.66 -13.67
CA CYS A 166 2.66 -8.19 -12.42
C CYS A 166 1.36 -8.95 -12.66
N LYS A 167 1.02 -9.85 -11.75
CA LYS A 167 -0.22 -10.60 -11.78
C LYS A 167 -0.88 -10.51 -10.42
N ILE A 168 -2.19 -10.29 -10.41
CA ILE A 168 -2.99 -10.28 -9.19
C ILE A 168 -4.06 -11.36 -9.32
N GLU A 169 -4.08 -12.30 -8.39
CA GLU A 169 -5.06 -13.35 -8.35
C GLU A 169 -5.86 -13.33 -7.06
N LEU A 170 -7.17 -13.50 -7.18
CA LEU A 170 -8.09 -13.71 -6.07
C LEU A 170 -8.91 -14.95 -6.36
N ILE A 171 -8.65 -16.02 -5.63
CA ILE A 171 -9.22 -17.34 -5.88
C ILE A 171 -9.89 -17.84 -4.61
N ILE A 172 -11.06 -18.50 -4.76
CA ILE A 172 -11.67 -19.27 -3.67
C ILE A 172 -11.30 -20.74 -3.84
N SER A 173 -10.74 -21.33 -2.80
CA SER A 173 -10.54 -22.78 -2.76
C SER A 173 -11.85 -23.48 -2.42
N GLY A 174 -12.28 -24.39 -3.31
CA GLY A 174 -13.63 -24.93 -3.41
C GLY A 174 -14.26 -25.57 -2.17
N ASP A 175 -13.49 -26.20 -1.28
CA ASP A 175 -14.06 -27.03 -0.19
C ASP A 175 -14.05 -26.36 1.19
N ASN A 176 -13.31 -25.27 1.41
CA ASN A 176 -13.05 -24.75 2.76
C ASN A 176 -13.33 -23.25 2.95
N ASN A 177 -14.02 -22.60 2.02
CA ASN A 177 -14.28 -21.15 2.14
C ASN A 177 -12.99 -20.32 2.40
N ARG A 178 -11.87 -20.78 1.83
CA ARG A 178 -10.57 -20.12 1.93
C ARG A 178 -10.35 -19.21 0.74
N VAL A 179 -9.88 -18.00 1.02
CA VAL A 179 -9.46 -17.04 -0.01
C VAL A 179 -7.95 -17.16 -0.18
N LEU A 180 -7.51 -17.37 -1.42
CA LEU A 180 -6.12 -17.24 -1.81
C LEU A 180 -5.96 -15.93 -2.56
N PHE A 181 -5.11 -15.04 -2.06
CA PHE A 181 -4.76 -13.79 -2.70
C PHE A 181 -3.27 -13.80 -3.05
N VAL A 182 -2.94 -13.63 -4.34
CA VAL A 182 -1.58 -13.71 -4.85
C VAL A 182 -1.25 -12.41 -5.58
N VAL A 183 -0.05 -11.89 -5.34
CA VAL A 183 0.58 -10.84 -6.15
C VAL A 183 1.93 -11.37 -6.58
N GLU A 184 2.13 -11.47 -7.88
CA GLU A 184 3.35 -11.99 -8.51
C GLU A 184 3.93 -10.92 -9.44
N ASP A 185 5.24 -10.83 -9.52
CA ASP A 185 5.96 -9.94 -10.44
C ASP A 185 7.14 -10.67 -11.09
N ASP A 186 7.58 -10.15 -12.25
CA ASP A 186 8.73 -10.67 -13.01
C ASP A 186 10.04 -9.93 -12.68
N GLY A 187 10.11 -9.32 -11.51
CA GLY A 187 11.24 -8.48 -11.11
C GLY A 187 12.47 -9.23 -10.63
N ILE A 188 13.39 -8.47 -10.01
CA ILE A 188 14.69 -8.99 -9.55
C ILE A 188 14.59 -9.90 -8.31
N GLY A 189 13.41 -10.00 -7.69
CA GLY A 189 13.21 -10.74 -6.45
C GLY A 189 13.94 -10.14 -5.24
N PHE A 190 13.86 -10.83 -4.09
CA PHE A 190 14.56 -10.46 -2.86
C PHE A 190 14.77 -11.67 -1.95
N GLN A 191 15.78 -11.60 -1.08
CA GLN A 191 15.92 -12.55 0.02
C GLN A 191 15.39 -11.93 1.31
N GLU A 192 14.67 -12.70 2.13
CA GLU A 192 14.15 -12.18 3.41
C GLU A 192 15.26 -11.63 4.32
N THR A 193 16.46 -12.19 4.21
CA THR A 193 17.66 -11.75 4.95
C THR A 193 18.15 -10.36 4.54
N ASP A 194 17.87 -9.94 3.31
CA ASP A 194 18.31 -8.66 2.76
C ASP A 194 17.35 -7.52 3.06
N VAL A 195 16.17 -7.88 3.61
CA VAL A 195 15.15 -6.90 3.98
C VAL A 195 15.53 -6.29 5.35
N PRO A 196 15.77 -4.97 5.42
CA PRO A 196 16.09 -4.33 6.69
C PRO A 196 14.97 -4.58 7.72
N PRO A 197 15.30 -4.83 8.99
CA PRO A 197 14.31 -5.01 10.06
C PRO A 197 13.34 -3.82 10.21
N THR A 198 13.75 -2.66 9.70
CA THR A 198 12.98 -1.42 9.69
C THR A 198 12.00 -1.30 8.51
N SER A 199 12.01 -2.26 7.56
CA SER A 199 11.10 -2.22 6.43
C SER A 199 9.67 -2.53 6.89
N MET A 200 8.82 -1.51 6.88
CA MET A 200 7.44 -1.61 7.36
C MET A 200 6.51 -2.35 6.40
N GLY A 201 6.81 -2.42 5.10
CA GLY A 201 5.90 -2.94 4.08
C GLY A 201 5.56 -4.42 4.25
N LEU A 202 6.56 -5.30 4.27
CA LEU A 202 6.35 -6.73 4.45
C LEU A 202 5.75 -7.05 5.82
N LYS A 203 6.18 -6.33 6.85
CA LYS A 203 5.62 -6.44 8.20
C LYS A 203 4.14 -6.07 8.21
N SER A 204 3.75 -4.98 7.56
CA SER A 204 2.36 -4.54 7.44
C SER A 204 1.48 -5.57 6.73
N ILE A 205 1.97 -6.18 5.64
CA ILE A 205 1.25 -7.26 4.95
C ILE A 205 1.05 -8.45 5.89
N LYS A 206 2.10 -8.86 6.63
CA LYS A 206 2.02 -9.96 7.58
C LYS A 206 1.01 -9.70 8.70
N GLU A 207 1.10 -8.55 9.36
CA GLU A 207 0.19 -8.16 10.43
C GLU A 207 -1.28 -8.12 9.95
N ARG A 208 -1.54 -7.57 8.75
CA ARG A 208 -2.88 -7.56 8.17
C ARG A 208 -3.41 -8.95 7.86
N THR A 209 -2.53 -9.83 7.39
CA THR A 209 -2.90 -11.23 7.12
C THR A 209 -3.21 -11.98 8.41
N GLU A 210 -2.44 -11.75 9.48
CA GLU A 210 -2.69 -12.32 10.81
C GLU A 210 -4.02 -11.82 11.41
N ILE A 211 -4.37 -10.54 11.24
CA ILE A 211 -5.68 -9.98 11.65
C ILE A 211 -6.84 -10.71 10.97
N LEU A 212 -6.65 -11.17 9.74
CA LEU A 212 -7.63 -11.97 8.99
C LEU A 212 -7.63 -13.47 9.39
N GLY A 213 -6.76 -13.90 10.31
CA GLY A 213 -6.57 -15.30 10.66
C GLY A 213 -5.89 -16.12 9.55
N GLY A 214 -5.24 -15.44 8.60
CA GLY A 214 -4.55 -16.03 7.46
C GLY A 214 -3.05 -16.22 7.69
N THR A 215 -2.38 -16.70 6.64
CA THR A 215 -0.92 -16.84 6.57
C THR A 215 -0.39 -16.22 5.28
N VAL A 216 0.80 -15.63 5.33
CA VAL A 216 1.49 -15.11 4.16
C VAL A 216 2.75 -15.92 3.88
N ARG A 217 3.08 -16.08 2.60
CA ARG A 217 4.34 -16.68 2.15
C ARG A 217 4.97 -15.78 1.10
N TRP A 218 6.27 -15.63 1.18
CA TRP A 218 7.10 -14.95 0.20
C TRP A 218 7.82 -16.01 -0.63
N ILE A 219 7.75 -15.91 -1.94
CA ILE A 219 8.44 -16.80 -2.87
C ILE A 219 9.22 -15.89 -3.82
N SER A 220 10.54 -16.02 -3.79
CA SER A 220 11.42 -15.34 -4.74
C SER A 220 12.19 -16.39 -5.50
N ILE A 221 12.19 -16.32 -6.81
CA ILE A 221 12.84 -17.26 -7.74
C ILE A 221 14.05 -16.57 -8.35
#